data_bdb8413a858a3c999a7475ceb76933ff
#
_entry.id   bdb8413a858a3c999a7475ceb76933ff
#
_cell.length_a   1.000
_cell.length_b   1.000
_cell.length_c   1.000
_cell.angle_alpha   90.00
_cell.angle_beta   90.00
_cell.angle_gamma   90.00
#
_symmetry.space_group_name_H-M   'P 1'
#
loop_
_entity.id
_entity.type
_entity.pdbx_description
1 polymer ?
#
loop_
_entity_poly.entity_id
_entity_poly.type
_entity_poly.pdbx_seq_one_letter_code
_entity_poly.pdbx_strand_id
1 'polypeptide(L)'
;MTIHPDVQAALDAARQLRHRIADMRERIDDVRARRPSPSGAIIPEVDAMGRLTSLYMAPGTADRFTSDELAADVMAAIRESTQDAARQYQVIMETVITENESEDQSSPEPKPEPEPAR
;
A
#
# COMPACT_ATOMS: atom_id res chain seq x y z
N MET A 1 20.36 -26.01 25.94
CA MET A 1 19.14 -26.65 25.45
C MET A 1 19.10 -26.57 23.94
N THR A 2 19.05 -27.69 23.27
CA THR A 2 19.12 -27.72 21.80
C THR A 2 17.70 -27.64 21.24
N ILE A 3 17.42 -26.59 20.45
CA ILE A 3 16.13 -26.45 19.79
C ILE A 3 16.11 -27.39 18.58
N HIS A 4 15.02 -28.13 18.42
CA HIS A 4 14.86 -29.01 17.27
C HIS A 4 14.89 -28.20 15.97
N PRO A 5 15.57 -28.67 14.90
CA PRO A 5 15.66 -27.94 13.63
C PRO A 5 14.31 -27.51 13.05
N ASP A 6 13.26 -28.33 13.17
CA ASP A 6 11.92 -28.00 12.69
C ASP A 6 11.31 -26.82 13.46
N VAL A 7 11.54 -26.76 14.76
CA VAL A 7 11.09 -25.66 15.60
C VAL A 7 11.86 -24.39 15.25
N GLN A 8 13.17 -24.50 15.01
CA GLN A 8 13.99 -23.38 14.60
C GLN A 8 13.51 -22.81 13.26
N ALA A 9 13.24 -23.67 12.29
CA ALA A 9 12.73 -23.26 10.98
C ALA A 9 11.37 -22.54 11.11
N ALA A 10 10.48 -23.04 11.97
CA ALA A 10 9.19 -22.41 12.22
C ALA A 10 9.33 -21.04 12.88
N LEU A 11 10.26 -20.90 13.83
CA LEU A 11 10.54 -19.61 14.48
C LEU A 11 11.11 -18.59 13.49
N ASP A 12 12.02 -19.02 12.63
CA ASP A 12 12.62 -18.17 11.61
C ASP A 12 11.57 -17.71 10.60
N ALA A 13 10.68 -18.61 10.16
CA ALA A 13 9.58 -18.27 9.27
C ALA A 13 8.62 -17.26 9.91
N ALA A 14 8.32 -17.41 11.19
CA ALA A 14 7.46 -16.48 11.92
C ALA A 14 8.10 -15.10 12.03
N ARG A 15 9.40 -15.03 12.27
CA ARG A 15 10.14 -13.75 12.32
C ARG A 15 10.14 -13.06 10.96
N GLN A 16 10.38 -13.81 9.89
CA GLN A 16 10.34 -13.29 8.52
C GLN A 16 8.96 -12.73 8.19
N LEU A 17 7.90 -13.45 8.56
CA LEU A 17 6.53 -12.99 8.35
C LEU A 17 6.26 -11.68 9.11
N ARG A 18 6.72 -11.57 10.35
CA ARG A 18 6.58 -10.33 11.12
C ARG A 18 7.27 -9.15 10.44
N HIS A 19 8.47 -9.37 9.93
CA HIS A 19 9.23 -8.33 9.23
C HIS A 19 8.49 -7.88 7.97
N ARG A 20 7.93 -8.80 7.20
CA ARG A 20 7.16 -8.46 5.99
C ARG A 20 5.91 -7.67 6.32
N ILE A 21 5.20 -8.06 7.38
CA ILE A 21 4.00 -7.35 7.83
C ILE A 21 4.37 -5.93 8.28
N ALA A 22 5.47 -5.78 9.02
CA ALA A 22 5.95 -4.48 9.46
C ALA A 22 6.33 -3.59 8.28
N ASP A 23 7.07 -4.12 7.30
CA ASP A 23 7.44 -3.40 6.08
C ASP A 23 6.21 -2.99 5.27
N MET A 24 5.24 -3.88 5.15
CA MET A 24 3.99 -3.59 4.46
C MET A 24 3.23 -2.44 5.14
N ARG A 25 3.14 -2.47 6.47
CA ARG A 25 2.50 -1.41 7.23
C ARG A 25 3.20 -0.07 7.05
N GLU A 26 4.52 -0.05 7.07
CA GLU A 26 5.30 1.16 6.83
C GLU A 26 5.01 1.73 5.46
N ARG A 27 5.01 0.89 4.42
CA ARG A 27 4.70 1.31 3.06
C ARG A 27 3.30 1.88 2.94
N ILE A 28 2.32 1.24 3.58
CA ILE A 28 0.93 1.71 3.59
C ILE A 28 0.81 3.03 4.35
N ASP A 29 1.47 3.13 5.51
CA ASP A 29 1.45 4.35 6.32
C ASP A 29 2.12 5.52 5.60
N ASP A 30 3.07 5.26 4.73
CA ASP A 30 3.79 6.27 3.95
C ASP A 30 3.06 6.69 2.69
N VAL A 31 1.96 6.03 2.33
CA VAL A 31 1.19 6.40 1.14
C VAL A 31 0.66 7.81 1.26
N ARG A 32 1.02 8.65 0.29
CA ARG A 32 0.51 10.00 0.14
C ARG A 32 0.21 10.23 -1.32
N ALA A 33 -1.01 10.65 -1.61
CA ALA A 33 -1.42 10.96 -2.96
C ALA A 33 -1.83 12.42 -3.04
N ARG A 34 -1.27 13.12 -4.01
CA ARG A 34 -1.52 14.53 -4.26
C ARG A 34 -1.84 14.71 -5.73
N ARG A 35 -3.09 14.99 -6.02
CA ARG A 35 -3.51 15.27 -7.39
C ARG A 35 -4.09 16.67 -7.46
N PRO A 36 -3.58 17.51 -8.35
CA PRO A 36 -4.12 18.86 -8.48
C PRO A 36 -5.55 18.83 -8.99
N SER A 37 -6.32 19.81 -8.58
CA SER A 37 -7.67 20.04 -9.07
C SER A 37 -7.67 20.40 -10.56
N PRO A 38 -8.84 20.34 -11.24
CA PRO A 38 -8.95 20.77 -12.64
C PRO A 38 -8.41 22.17 -12.89
N SER A 39 -8.60 23.11 -11.95
CA SER A 39 -8.06 24.45 -12.06
C SER A 39 -6.56 24.53 -11.76
N GLY A 40 -5.99 23.52 -11.11
CA GLY A 40 -4.63 23.51 -10.64
C GLY A 40 -4.40 24.29 -9.35
N ALA A 41 -5.43 24.96 -8.82
CA ALA A 41 -5.29 25.84 -7.66
C ALA A 41 -5.34 25.09 -6.33
N ILE A 42 -5.85 23.87 -6.32
CA ILE A 42 -6.05 23.08 -5.10
C ILE A 42 -5.33 21.76 -5.23
N ILE A 43 -4.52 21.43 -4.23
CA ILE A 43 -3.80 20.15 -4.18
C ILE A 43 -4.04 19.53 -2.82
N PRO A 44 -4.95 18.57 -2.71
CA PRO A 44 -5.15 17.82 -1.48
C PRO A 44 -4.11 16.73 -1.34
N GLU A 45 -3.83 16.33 -0.12
CA GLU A 45 -3.01 15.18 0.19
C GLU A 45 -3.88 14.17 0.95
N VAL A 46 -3.91 12.94 0.48
CA VAL A 46 -4.67 11.87 1.15
C VAL A 46 -3.76 10.69 1.47
N ASP A 47 -4.10 9.95 2.51
CA ASP A 47 -3.40 8.74 2.91
C ASP A 47 -3.99 7.49 2.22
N ALA A 48 -3.45 6.30 2.55
CA ALA A 48 -3.89 5.04 1.96
C ALA A 48 -5.37 4.73 2.23
N MET A 49 -5.91 5.24 3.33
CA MET A 49 -7.32 5.03 3.71
C MET A 49 -8.25 6.08 3.10
N GLY A 50 -7.73 6.98 2.29
CA GLY A 50 -8.50 8.04 1.67
C GLY A 50 -8.78 9.23 2.59
N ARG A 51 -8.07 9.31 3.73
CA ARG A 51 -8.24 10.44 4.66
C ARG A 51 -7.43 11.63 4.20
N LEU A 52 -8.02 12.81 4.28
CA LEU A 52 -7.35 14.06 3.95
C LEU A 52 -6.32 14.39 5.05
N THR A 53 -5.05 14.46 4.67
CA THR A 53 -3.95 14.79 5.60
C THR A 53 -3.48 16.21 5.44
N SER A 54 -3.67 16.82 4.28
CA SER A 54 -3.27 18.20 3.99
C SER A 54 -4.07 18.74 2.81
N LEU A 55 -4.21 20.05 2.75
CA LEU A 55 -4.87 20.71 1.63
C LEU A 55 -4.09 21.99 1.30
N TYR A 56 -3.55 22.04 0.08
CA TYR A 56 -2.94 23.24 -0.44
C TYR A 56 -3.96 23.99 -1.29
N MET A 57 -4.02 25.30 -1.09
CA MET A 57 -4.83 26.18 -1.89
C MET A 57 -3.98 27.36 -2.34
N ALA A 58 -3.91 27.60 -3.64
CA ALA A 58 -3.12 28.72 -4.17
C ALA A 58 -3.66 30.06 -3.68
N PRO A 59 -2.79 31.06 -3.42
CA PRO A 59 -3.24 32.37 -2.99
C PRO A 59 -4.23 32.98 -4.00
N GLY A 60 -5.30 33.60 -3.49
CA GLY A 60 -6.32 34.22 -4.30
C GLY A 60 -7.38 33.32 -4.89
N THR A 61 -7.32 32.02 -4.61
CA THR A 61 -8.28 31.04 -5.14
C THR A 61 -9.71 31.34 -4.70
N ALA A 62 -9.89 31.65 -3.42
CA ALA A 62 -11.22 31.95 -2.87
C ALA A 62 -11.89 33.16 -3.54
N ASP A 63 -11.09 34.09 -4.01
CA ASP A 63 -11.60 35.29 -4.69
C ASP A 63 -11.94 35.08 -6.17
N ARG A 64 -11.38 34.02 -6.78
CA ARG A 64 -11.55 33.73 -8.20
C ARG A 64 -12.71 32.81 -8.52
N PHE A 65 -13.20 32.08 -7.55
CA PHE A 65 -14.25 31.08 -7.73
C PHE A 65 -15.47 31.41 -6.89
N THR A 66 -16.63 31.05 -7.38
CA THR A 66 -17.84 31.00 -6.55
C THR A 66 -17.72 29.83 -5.57
N SER A 67 -18.54 29.82 -4.53
CA SER A 67 -18.57 28.73 -3.56
C SER A 67 -18.82 27.38 -4.22
N ASP A 68 -19.75 27.32 -5.17
CA ASP A 68 -20.10 26.09 -5.88
C ASP A 68 -18.95 25.62 -6.78
N GLU A 69 -18.31 26.54 -7.50
CA GLU A 69 -17.15 26.22 -8.33
C GLU A 69 -15.98 25.72 -7.50
N LEU A 70 -15.71 26.36 -6.37
CA LEU A 70 -14.65 25.97 -5.46
C LEU A 70 -14.91 24.58 -4.87
N ALA A 71 -16.15 24.33 -4.43
CA ALA A 71 -16.53 23.02 -3.90
C ALA A 71 -16.35 21.90 -4.94
N ALA A 72 -16.77 22.16 -6.18
CA ALA A 72 -16.61 21.19 -7.28
C ALA A 72 -15.14 20.91 -7.58
N ASP A 73 -14.30 21.95 -7.57
CA ASP A 73 -12.86 21.85 -7.83
C ASP A 73 -12.18 21.02 -6.74
N VAL A 74 -12.49 21.32 -5.47
CA VAL A 74 -11.95 20.57 -4.31
C VAL A 74 -12.36 19.11 -4.37
N MET A 75 -13.64 18.85 -4.63
CA MET A 75 -14.16 17.46 -4.66
C MET A 75 -13.53 16.66 -5.80
N ALA A 76 -13.33 17.26 -6.96
CA ALA A 76 -12.66 16.60 -8.08
C ALA A 76 -11.24 16.21 -7.71
N ALA A 77 -10.49 17.10 -7.07
CA ALA A 77 -9.14 16.85 -6.63
C ALA A 77 -9.06 15.74 -5.57
N ILE A 78 -10.00 15.75 -4.61
CA ILE A 78 -10.06 14.72 -3.57
C ILE A 78 -10.36 13.36 -4.18
N ARG A 79 -11.28 13.28 -5.12
CA ARG A 79 -11.60 12.01 -5.81
C ARG A 79 -10.39 11.47 -6.55
N GLU A 80 -9.69 12.28 -7.32
CA GLU A 80 -8.49 11.84 -8.03
C GLU A 80 -7.37 11.43 -7.08
N SER A 81 -7.17 12.18 -6.02
CA SER A 81 -6.16 11.86 -5.01
C SER A 81 -6.48 10.57 -4.29
N THR A 82 -7.75 10.35 -3.95
CA THR A 82 -8.21 9.10 -3.32
C THR A 82 -8.03 7.90 -4.25
N GLN A 83 -8.34 8.05 -5.54
CA GLN A 83 -8.11 7.01 -6.53
C GLN A 83 -6.62 6.70 -6.68
N ASP A 84 -5.77 7.71 -6.67
CA ASP A 84 -4.33 7.52 -6.75
C ASP A 84 -3.79 6.82 -5.51
N ALA A 85 -4.26 7.19 -4.32
CA ALA A 85 -3.91 6.50 -3.07
C ALA A 85 -4.32 5.03 -3.11
N ALA A 86 -5.51 4.74 -3.64
CA ALA A 86 -6.00 3.37 -3.81
C ALA A 86 -5.10 2.58 -4.77
N ARG A 87 -4.64 3.20 -5.85
CA ARG A 87 -3.70 2.55 -6.78
C ARG A 87 -2.36 2.28 -6.10
N GLN A 88 -1.84 3.21 -5.32
CA GLN A 88 -0.59 3.01 -4.58
C GLN A 88 -0.72 1.86 -3.58
N TYR A 89 -1.83 1.79 -2.88
CA TYR A 89 -2.15 0.69 -1.97
C TYR A 89 -2.19 -0.64 -2.71
N GLN A 90 -2.86 -0.68 -3.85
CA GLN A 90 -2.95 -1.87 -4.70
C GLN A 90 -1.56 -2.37 -5.13
N VAL A 91 -0.69 -1.45 -5.55
CA VAL A 91 0.68 -1.78 -5.95
C VAL A 91 1.45 -2.40 -4.78
N ILE A 92 1.31 -1.85 -3.59
CA ILE A 92 1.96 -2.39 -2.39
C ILE A 92 1.48 -3.81 -2.13
N MET A 93 0.18 -4.04 -2.18
CA MET A 93 -0.41 -5.37 -1.94
C MET A 93 0.02 -6.38 -3.00
N GLU A 94 0.04 -6.00 -4.26
CA GLU A 94 0.51 -6.85 -5.35
C GLU A 94 1.98 -7.20 -5.21
N THR A 95 2.81 -6.24 -4.81
CA THR A 95 4.23 -6.46 -4.58
C THR A 95 4.46 -7.47 -3.45
N VAL A 96 3.73 -7.35 -2.35
CA VAL A 96 3.81 -8.28 -1.22
C VAL A 96 3.37 -9.68 -1.64
N ILE A 97 2.28 -9.80 -2.37
CA ILE A 97 1.78 -11.09 -2.87
C ILE A 97 2.80 -11.72 -3.82
N THR A 98 3.37 -10.94 -4.74
CA THR A 98 4.38 -11.42 -5.68
C THR A 98 5.65 -11.88 -4.97
N GLU A 99 6.10 -11.15 -3.96
CA GLU A 99 7.25 -11.55 -3.14
C GLU A 99 6.98 -12.88 -2.43
N ASN A 100 5.78 -13.06 -1.89
CA ASN A 100 5.38 -14.31 -1.25
C ASN A 100 5.35 -15.48 -2.24
N GLU A 101 4.80 -15.28 -3.42
CA GLU A 101 4.78 -16.28 -4.49
C GLU A 101 6.19 -16.67 -4.93
N SER A 102 7.09 -15.68 -5.06
CA SER A 102 8.49 -15.94 -5.42
C SER A 102 9.20 -16.76 -4.36
N GLU A 103 8.92 -16.54 -3.10
CA GLU A 103 9.51 -17.32 -2.00
C GLU A 103 8.95 -18.73 -1.95
N ASP A 104 7.66 -18.91 -2.19
CA ASP A 104 7.05 -20.24 -2.31
C ASP A 104 7.63 -21.01 -3.48
N GLN A 105 7.91 -20.34 -4.59
CA GLN A 105 8.55 -20.95 -5.76
C GLN A 105 10.02 -21.26 -5.55
N SER A 106 10.70 -20.51 -4.70
CA SER A 106 12.10 -20.76 -4.38
C SER A 106 12.28 -21.82 -3.29
N SER A 107 11.24 -22.14 -2.56
CA SER A 107 11.24 -23.30 -1.67
C SER A 107 11.27 -24.55 -2.50
N PRO A 108 12.21 -25.48 -2.25
CA PRO A 108 12.19 -26.75 -2.97
C PRO A 108 10.83 -27.42 -2.77
N GLU A 109 10.18 -27.74 -3.86
CA GLU A 109 8.97 -28.57 -3.79
C GLU A 109 9.25 -29.78 -2.93
N PRO A 110 8.36 -30.14 -2.00
CA PRO A 110 8.54 -31.38 -1.29
C PRO A 110 8.59 -32.48 -2.34
N LYS A 111 9.69 -33.22 -2.36
CA LYS A 111 9.82 -34.34 -3.28
C LYS A 111 8.59 -35.23 -3.09
N PRO A 112 7.93 -35.63 -4.17
CA PRO A 112 6.84 -36.59 -4.04
C PRO A 112 7.36 -37.78 -3.27
N GLU A 113 6.61 -38.22 -2.28
CA GLU A 113 6.97 -39.42 -1.53
C GLU A 113 7.29 -40.52 -2.51
N PRO A 114 8.42 -41.26 -2.33
CA PRO A 114 8.68 -42.39 -3.19
C PRO A 114 7.51 -43.36 -3.08
N GLU A 115 7.03 -43.79 -4.25
CA GLU A 115 5.99 -44.82 -4.26
C GLU A 115 6.37 -45.97 -3.35
N PRO A 116 5.43 -46.46 -2.52
CA PRO A 116 5.73 -47.62 -1.70
C PRO A 116 6.21 -48.77 -2.56
N ALA A 117 7.36 -49.29 -2.20
CA ALA A 117 7.91 -50.45 -2.93
C ALA A 117 6.90 -51.58 -2.94
N ARG A 118 6.65 -52.11 -4.10
CA ARG A 118 5.78 -53.29 -4.26
C ARG A 118 6.44 -54.54 -3.74
#